data_9622a9930eeb0d7619f761c3df992d83
#
_entry.id   9622a9930eeb0d7619f761c3df992d83
#
_cell.length_a   1.000
_cell.length_b   1.000
_cell.length_c   1.000
_cell.angle_alpha   90.00
_cell.angle_beta   90.00
_cell.angle_gamma   90.00
#
_symmetry.space_group_name_H-M   'P 1'
#
loop_
_entity.id
_entity.type
_entity.pdbx_description
1 polymer ?
#
loop_
_entity_poly.entity_id
_entity_poly.type
_entity_poly.pdbx_seq_one_letter_code
_entity_poly.pdbx_strand_id
1 'polypeptide(L)'
;LFYHKQQRGKIYIAVIHYTGDQAGDEVIRCFGKRKYFVKSKTMRKEKTEMAVELYCRQNDMDFMEKIRSIEDVEDVTLIQYNGEYHG
;
A
#
# COMPACT_ATOMS: atom_id res chain seq x y z
N LEU A 1 20.82 26.60 -12.53
CA LEU A 1 20.23 26.05 -12.49
C LEU A 1 19.42 25.92 -11.65
N PHE A 2 18.76 25.70 -11.58
CA PHE A 2 18.06 25.56 -10.74
C PHE A 2 17.64 24.38 -10.60
N TYR A 3 17.35 23.92 -9.71
CA TYR A 3 16.80 22.80 -9.69
C TYR A 3 15.63 22.96 -8.94
N HIS A 4 14.67 22.23 -9.22
CA HIS A 4 13.56 22.41 -8.51
C HIS A 4 13.42 21.34 -7.61
N LYS A 5 12.74 21.45 -6.63
CA LYS A 5 12.52 20.52 -5.74
C LYS A 5 11.77 19.44 -6.30
N GLN A 6 12.25 18.28 -6.33
CA GLN A 6 11.56 17.21 -6.84
C GLN A 6 10.67 16.73 -5.81
N GLN A 7 9.55 16.23 -6.18
CA GLN A 7 8.66 15.59 -5.29
C GLN A 7 9.23 14.28 -4.99
N ARG A 8 9.73 14.02 -3.87
CA ARG A 8 10.30 12.77 -3.54
C ARG A 8 9.27 11.86 -3.06
N GLY A 9 9.45 10.60 -3.27
CA GLY A 9 8.57 9.61 -2.75
C GLY A 9 8.74 9.46 -1.27
N LYS A 10 7.74 8.93 -0.62
CA LYS A 10 7.78 8.67 0.79
C LYS A 10 7.39 7.23 1.01
N ILE A 11 7.72 6.72 2.15
CA ILE A 11 7.40 5.35 2.49
C ILE A 11 6.09 5.33 3.25
N TYR A 12 5.23 4.45 2.83
CA TYR A 12 3.95 4.27 3.49
C TYR A 12 3.78 2.80 3.80
N ILE A 13 2.96 2.51 4.77
CA ILE A 13 2.58 1.14 5.03
C ILE A 13 1.09 1.06 4.73
N ALA A 14 0.75 0.19 3.83
CA ALA A 14 -0.65 -0.03 3.48
C ALA A 14 -1.09 -1.30 4.16
N VAL A 15 -2.17 -1.24 4.90
CA VAL A 15 -2.72 -2.40 5.56
C VAL A 15 -4.06 -2.67 4.93
N ILE A 16 -4.19 -3.83 4.31
CA ILE A 16 -5.38 -4.16 3.55
C ILE A 16 -6.01 -5.41 4.13
N HIS A 17 -7.32 -5.37 4.36
CA HIS A 17 -8.05 -6.53 4.82
C HIS A 17 -8.92 -7.02 3.68
N TYR A 18 -8.81 -8.27 3.34
CA TYR A 18 -9.55 -8.81 2.22
C TYR A 18 -9.84 -10.28 2.38
N THR A 19 -10.70 -10.80 1.53
CA THR A 19 -11.05 -12.20 1.53
C THR A 19 -10.69 -12.80 0.19
N GLY A 20 -9.98 -13.89 0.21
CA GLY A 20 -9.69 -14.63 -1.01
C GLY A 20 -8.39 -14.24 -1.69
N ASP A 21 -7.73 -15.21 -2.26
CA ASP A 21 -6.45 -14.97 -2.90
C ASP A 21 -6.56 -14.08 -4.12
N GLN A 22 -7.69 -14.15 -4.79
CA GLN A 22 -7.86 -13.35 -5.98
C GLN A 22 -7.86 -11.86 -5.62
N ALA A 23 -8.50 -11.51 -4.52
CA ALA A 23 -8.52 -10.13 -4.10
C ALA A 23 -7.10 -9.66 -3.76
N GLY A 24 -6.32 -10.53 -3.13
CA GLY A 24 -4.94 -10.19 -2.81
C GLY A 24 -4.14 -9.91 -4.06
N ASP A 25 -4.34 -10.71 -5.10
CA ASP A 25 -3.62 -10.50 -6.35
C ASP A 25 -4.05 -9.19 -6.99
N GLU A 26 -5.32 -8.84 -6.89
CA GLU A 26 -5.80 -7.60 -7.45
C GLU A 26 -5.25 -6.40 -6.71
N VAL A 27 -5.12 -6.52 -5.40
CA VAL A 27 -4.52 -5.45 -4.61
C VAL A 27 -3.10 -5.19 -5.09
N ILE A 28 -2.34 -6.25 -5.26
CA ILE A 28 -0.95 -6.12 -5.70
C ILE A 28 -0.90 -5.45 -7.07
N ARG A 29 -1.81 -5.81 -7.95
CA ARG A 29 -1.81 -5.19 -9.27
C ARG A 29 -2.10 -3.70 -9.21
N CYS A 30 -2.83 -3.27 -8.21
CA CYS A 30 -3.14 -1.86 -8.08
C CYS A 30 -1.89 -1.01 -7.80
N PHE A 31 -0.85 -1.63 -7.26
CA PHE A 31 0.36 -0.87 -6.98
C PHE A 31 1.11 -0.52 -8.27
N GLY A 32 0.82 -1.24 -9.36
CA GLY A 32 1.42 -0.92 -10.65
C GLY A 32 2.93 -1.02 -10.61
N LYS A 33 3.59 0.03 -11.03
CA LYS A 33 5.03 0.01 -11.08
C LYS A 33 5.67 0.58 -9.84
N ARG A 34 4.88 0.91 -8.83
CA ARG A 34 5.44 1.46 -7.61
C ARG A 34 6.23 0.37 -6.91
N LYS A 35 7.23 0.78 -6.19
CA LYS A 35 8.07 -0.16 -5.49
C LYS A 35 7.36 -0.55 -4.22
N TYR A 36 7.25 -1.81 -3.96
CA TYR A 36 6.58 -2.27 -2.77
C TYR A 36 7.17 -3.57 -2.25
N PHE A 37 6.93 -3.86 -0.99
CA PHE A 37 7.35 -5.10 -0.38
C PHE A 37 6.26 -5.54 0.54
N VAL A 38 5.85 -6.78 0.43
CA VAL A 38 4.86 -7.32 1.36
C VAL A 38 5.59 -7.64 2.65
N LYS A 39 5.25 -6.94 3.70
CA LYS A 39 5.91 -7.10 4.97
C LYS A 39 5.30 -8.21 5.80
N SER A 40 4.03 -8.37 5.74
CA SER A 40 3.38 -9.43 6.49
C SER A 40 2.05 -9.79 5.89
N LYS A 41 1.61 -10.97 6.17
CA LYS A 41 0.35 -11.44 5.70
C LYS A 41 -0.20 -12.33 6.79
N THR A 42 -1.23 -11.87 7.45
CA THR A 42 -1.85 -12.62 8.52
C THR A 42 -3.14 -13.21 8.00
N MET A 43 -3.22 -14.52 7.99
CA MET A 43 -4.40 -15.18 7.47
C MET A 43 -5.21 -15.73 8.60
N ARG A 44 -6.46 -15.28 8.65
CA ARG A 44 -7.36 -15.81 9.63
C ARG A 44 -8.29 -16.71 8.85
N LYS A 45 -9.31 -17.17 9.39
CA LYS A 45 -10.13 -18.13 8.69
C LYS A 45 -10.51 -17.71 7.30
N GLU A 46 -11.15 -16.62 7.18
CA GLU A 46 -11.55 -16.18 5.88
C GLU A 46 -10.95 -14.87 5.48
N LYS A 47 -10.40 -14.15 6.41
CA LYS A 47 -9.88 -12.85 6.11
C LYS A 47 -8.38 -12.81 6.19
N THR A 48 -7.80 -12.01 5.36
CA THR A 48 -6.35 -11.82 5.35
C THR A 48 -6.05 -10.37 5.59
N GLU A 49 -5.04 -10.13 6.40
CA GLU A 49 -4.55 -8.80 6.60
C GLU A 49 -3.16 -8.74 5.98
N MET A 50 -2.98 -7.89 5.01
CA MET A 50 -1.69 -7.79 4.35
C MET A 50 -1.12 -6.42 4.61
N ALA A 51 0.11 -6.37 5.08
CA ALA A 51 0.79 -5.11 5.32
C ALA A 51 1.88 -4.97 4.27
N VAL A 52 1.86 -3.89 3.53
CA VAL A 52 2.77 -3.69 2.42
C VAL A 52 3.49 -2.37 2.59
N GLU A 53 4.81 -2.42 2.50
CA GLU A 53 5.59 -1.21 2.51
C GLU A 53 5.59 -0.69 1.09
N LEU A 54 5.24 0.56 0.90
CA LEU A 54 5.03 1.10 -0.40
C LEU A 54 5.73 2.45 -0.55
N TYR A 55 6.36 2.63 -1.69
CA TYR A 55 7.08 3.85 -1.93
C TYR A 55 6.36 4.62 -3.01
N CYS A 56 5.85 5.77 -2.70
CA CYS A 56 5.13 6.54 -3.69
C CYS A 56 5.10 8.02 -3.33
N ARG A 57 4.65 8.83 -4.25
CA ARG A 57 4.57 10.25 -4.02
C ARG A 57 3.23 10.59 -3.44
N GLN A 58 3.20 11.68 -2.71
CA GLN A 58 1.99 12.06 -2.06
C GLN A 58 0.87 12.35 -3.04
N ASN A 59 1.16 12.80 -4.22
CA ASN A 59 0.13 13.08 -5.20
C ASN A 59 -0.13 11.90 -6.13
N ASP A 60 0.36 10.71 -5.78
CA ASP A 60 0.20 9.56 -6.62
C ASP A 60 -0.47 8.48 -5.82
N MET A 61 -1.67 8.75 -5.36
CA MET A 61 -2.39 7.85 -4.47
C MET A 61 -3.68 7.33 -5.04
N ASP A 62 -3.82 7.38 -6.34
CA ASP A 62 -5.04 6.92 -6.96
C ASP A 62 -5.25 5.43 -6.77
N PHE A 63 -4.18 4.69 -6.46
CA PHE A 63 -4.32 3.27 -6.23
C PHE A 63 -5.21 2.97 -5.03
N MET A 64 -5.32 3.91 -4.10
CA MET A 64 -6.13 3.70 -2.91
C MET A 64 -7.59 3.49 -3.27
N GLU A 65 -8.09 4.28 -4.22
CA GLU A 65 -9.47 4.13 -4.64
C GLU A 65 -9.66 2.84 -5.41
N LYS A 66 -8.68 2.44 -6.16
CA LYS A 66 -8.76 1.21 -6.90
C LYS A 66 -8.82 0.03 -5.96
N ILE A 67 -7.99 0.03 -4.94
CA ILE A 67 -7.98 -1.04 -3.98
C ILE A 67 -9.31 -1.09 -3.25
N ARG A 68 -9.79 0.07 -2.84
CA ARG A 68 -11.03 0.12 -2.09
C ARG A 68 -12.22 -0.39 -2.90
N SER A 69 -12.16 -0.29 -4.20
CA SER A 69 -13.26 -0.72 -5.04
C SER A 69 -13.24 -2.21 -5.38
N ILE A 70 -12.23 -2.93 -4.98
CA ILE A 70 -12.20 -4.38 -5.21
C ILE A 70 -13.24 -5.00 -4.33
N GLU A 71 -14.06 -5.84 -4.90
CA GLU A 71 -15.19 -6.39 -4.19
C GLU A 71 -14.89 -7.05 -2.87
N ASP A 72 -13.90 -7.84 -2.81
CA ASP A 72 -13.59 -8.58 -1.59
C ASP A 72 -12.60 -7.88 -0.66
N VAL A 73 -12.34 -6.61 -0.90
CA VAL A 73 -11.50 -5.84 -0.01
C VAL A 73 -12.40 -5.14 0.99
N GLU A 74 -12.13 -5.37 2.25
CA GLU A 74 -12.93 -4.80 3.29
C GLU A 74 -12.51 -3.36 3.59
N ASP A 75 -11.24 -3.13 3.72
CA ASP A 75 -10.73 -1.79 3.96
C ASP A 75 -9.27 -1.70 3.61
N VAL A 76 -8.79 -0.50 3.52
CA VAL A 76 -7.38 -0.25 3.27
C VAL A 76 -7.00 0.97 4.09
N THR A 77 -5.91 0.86 4.81
CA THR A 77 -5.41 1.94 5.64
C THR A 77 -4.00 2.26 5.16
N LEU A 78 -3.70 3.54 5.05
CA LEU A 78 -2.38 3.94 4.63
C LEU A 78 -1.75 4.75 5.73
N ILE A 79 -0.59 4.34 6.18
CA ILE A 79 0.11 5.00 7.25
C ILE A 79 1.43 5.52 6.72
N GLN A 80 1.70 6.77 6.91
CA GLN A 80 2.97 7.31 6.45
C GLN A 80 4.05 6.92 7.44
N TYR A 81 5.11 6.33 6.91
CA TYR A 81 6.19 5.93 7.77
C TYR A 81 7.32 6.92 7.53
N ASN A 82 7.67 7.66 8.53
CA ASN A 82 8.70 8.66 8.32
C ASN A 82 10.07 8.14 8.71
N GLY A 83 10.14 6.93 9.16
CA GLY A 83 11.44 6.34 9.39
C GLY A 83 12.28 6.99 10.43
N GLU A 84 11.70 7.88 11.20
CA GLU A 84 12.43 8.53 12.08
C GLU A 84 12.37 7.96 13.36
N TYR A 85 13.27 7.21 13.79
CA TYR A 85 13.24 6.78 15.09
C TYR A 85 14.61 6.57 15.48
N HIS A 86 14.90 6.73 16.67
CA HIS A 86 16.20 6.68 17.09
C HIS A 86 16.30 5.59 17.97
N GLY A 87 16.77 4.70 17.62
CA GLY A 87 16.84 3.53 18.33
C GLY A 87 17.54 3.37 19.28
#